data_bc1ad92b4ceb8962a50b654c9bfe0b26
#
_entry.id   bc1ad92b4ceb8962a50b654c9bfe0b26
#
_cell.length_a   1.000
_cell.length_b   1.000
_cell.length_c   1.000
_cell.angle_alpha   90.00
_cell.angle_beta   90.00
_cell.angle_gamma   90.00
#
_symmetry.space_group_name_H-M   'P 1'
#
loop_
_entity.id
_entity.type
_entity.pdbx_description
1 polymer ?
#
loop_
_entity_poly.entity_id
_entity_poly.type
_entity_poly.pdbx_seq_one_letter_code
_entity_poly.pdbx_strand_id
1 'polypeptide(L)'
;MRDRKYLLLIVLGTFFLVMFNLPESLSKSLRGGFREGIASYQGAIMRALARLHRTSAAMGNLADLGAERDRLTREVTTLRAEARSRERVVRENQELKALLGFRKQLPRRTVACEVIARDDGYGWWQTVRLDKGRDDGIREHQPVIIPEGLVGKTIEVSGQTCDVLLISDRNFRVAVRFDQDGSFGILRGGGVSVKGVHSLGVVCSPASLKVDYLRSDVGIKPGEMASTSGLGGVFPAGLVVGQVEKIGLDETGLYQVATVVPAADLGRLSQVLVVTGE
;
A
#
# COMPACT_ATOMS: atom_id res chain seq x y z
N MET A 1 -47.70 40.25 49.30
CA MET A 1 -46.51 39.41 49.49
C MET A 1 -45.66 39.75 50.73
N ARG A 2 -45.88 40.88 51.35
CA ARG A 2 -45.10 41.39 52.52
C ARG A 2 -45.56 40.77 53.83
N ASP A 3 -46.81 40.42 53.97
CA ASP A 3 -47.39 39.88 55.20
C ASP A 3 -47.01 38.44 55.53
N ARG A 4 -46.73 37.62 54.50
CA ARG A 4 -46.24 36.24 54.68
C ARG A 4 -44.85 36.14 55.33
N LYS A 5 -44.00 37.14 55.10
CA LYS A 5 -42.64 37.15 55.66
C LYS A 5 -42.67 37.51 57.15
N TYR A 6 -43.58 38.43 57.54
CA TYR A 6 -43.76 38.79 58.98
C TYR A 6 -44.43 37.64 59.74
N LEU A 7 -45.35 36.92 59.11
CA LEU A 7 -45.97 35.77 59.73
C LEU A 7 -44.99 34.64 59.97
N LEU A 8 -44.06 34.41 59.07
CA LEU A 8 -42.96 33.45 59.20
C LEU A 8 -41.97 33.83 60.31
N LEU A 9 -41.64 35.12 60.40
CA LEU A 9 -40.76 35.66 61.49
C LEU A 9 -41.42 35.56 62.86
N ILE A 10 -42.74 35.80 62.94
CA ILE A 10 -43.50 35.68 64.20
C ILE A 10 -43.59 34.22 64.61
N VAL A 11 -43.86 33.32 63.70
CA VAL A 11 -43.86 31.83 63.98
C VAL A 11 -42.50 31.36 64.41
N LEU A 12 -41.44 31.81 63.76
CA LEU A 12 -40.06 31.46 64.08
C LEU A 12 -39.68 32.03 65.46
N GLY A 13 -40.08 33.27 65.73
CA GLY A 13 -39.83 33.92 67.03
C GLY A 13 -40.57 33.22 68.18
N THR A 14 -41.85 32.92 68.02
CA THR A 14 -42.63 32.16 69.00
C THR A 14 -42.11 30.77 69.22
N PHE A 15 -41.66 30.09 68.14
CA PHE A 15 -41.03 28.78 68.26
C PHE A 15 -39.71 28.83 69.07
N PHE A 16 -38.92 29.87 68.86
CA PHE A 16 -37.67 30.06 69.57
C PHE A 16 -37.92 30.40 71.05
N LEU A 17 -38.96 31.20 71.35
CA LEU A 17 -39.36 31.59 72.70
C LEU A 17 -39.92 30.40 73.46
N VAL A 18 -40.69 29.52 72.83
CA VAL A 18 -41.19 28.26 73.41
C VAL A 18 -40.03 27.30 73.73
N MET A 19 -39.05 27.24 72.83
CA MET A 19 -37.91 26.37 72.93
C MET A 19 -36.95 26.84 74.10
N PHE A 20 -36.92 28.16 74.39
CA PHE A 20 -36.08 28.71 75.48
C PHE A 20 -36.72 28.59 76.85
N ASN A 21 -38.06 28.40 76.93
CA ASN A 21 -38.85 28.33 78.17
C ASN A 21 -39.26 26.91 78.52
N LEU A 22 -38.70 25.85 77.86
CA LEU A 22 -39.00 24.46 78.20
C LEU A 22 -38.38 24.01 79.51
N PRO A 23 -39.14 23.34 80.40
CA PRO A 23 -38.60 22.82 81.67
C PRO A 23 -37.53 21.76 81.43
N GLU A 24 -36.49 21.76 82.28
CA GLU A 24 -35.27 20.94 82.16
C GLU A 24 -35.50 19.46 81.93
N SER A 25 -36.65 18.91 82.29
CA SER A 25 -37.01 17.49 82.11
C SER A 25 -37.29 17.09 80.68
N LEU A 26 -37.85 18.02 79.88
CA LEU A 26 -38.12 17.78 78.40
C LEU A 26 -36.91 18.04 77.55
N SER A 27 -36.03 18.96 78.00
CA SER A 27 -34.80 19.29 77.25
C SER A 27 -33.79 18.11 77.25
N LYS A 28 -33.76 17.32 78.30
CA LYS A 28 -32.90 16.12 78.39
C LYS A 28 -33.35 14.98 77.43
N SER A 29 -34.64 14.78 77.31
CA SER A 29 -35.20 13.75 76.46
C SER A 29 -35.07 14.08 75.00
N LEU A 30 -35.22 15.36 74.59
CA LEU A 30 -35.04 15.83 73.22
C LEU A 30 -33.56 15.85 72.79
N ARG A 31 -32.62 16.18 73.74
CA ARG A 31 -31.18 16.13 73.46
C ARG A 31 -30.68 14.71 73.23
N GLY A 32 -31.20 13.71 73.86
CA GLY A 32 -30.88 12.29 73.65
C GLY A 32 -31.27 11.80 72.25
N GLY A 33 -32.52 12.04 71.87
CA GLY A 33 -33.07 11.59 70.61
C GLY A 33 -32.43 12.30 69.39
N PHE A 34 -32.10 13.58 69.54
CA PHE A 34 -31.42 14.34 68.51
C PHE A 34 -29.98 13.84 68.23
N ARG A 35 -29.29 13.44 69.33
CA ARG A 35 -27.90 12.97 69.23
C ARG A 35 -27.79 11.58 68.57
N GLU A 36 -28.73 10.68 68.81
CA GLU A 36 -28.77 9.38 68.19
C GLU A 36 -29.25 9.46 66.72
N GLY A 37 -30.20 10.34 66.41
CA GLY A 37 -30.67 10.55 65.05
C GLY A 37 -29.55 11.13 64.13
N ILE A 38 -28.80 12.13 64.63
CA ILE A 38 -27.73 12.76 63.83
C ILE A 38 -26.54 11.82 63.62
N ALA A 39 -26.19 10.99 64.60
CA ALA A 39 -25.11 10.02 64.47
C ALA A 39 -25.37 8.99 63.37
N SER A 40 -26.61 8.56 63.18
CA SER A 40 -27.01 7.64 62.10
C SER A 40 -26.89 8.25 60.69
N TYR A 41 -27.24 9.54 60.56
CA TYR A 41 -27.15 10.27 59.28
C TYR A 41 -25.72 10.67 58.91
N GLN A 42 -24.85 10.99 59.90
CA GLN A 42 -23.46 11.30 59.66
C GLN A 42 -22.72 10.14 58.98
N GLY A 43 -22.96 8.92 59.43
CA GLY A 43 -22.36 7.72 58.84
C GLY A 43 -22.87 7.41 57.40
N ALA A 44 -24.11 7.79 57.12
CA ALA A 44 -24.66 7.62 55.78
C ALA A 44 -24.13 8.65 54.77
N ILE A 45 -24.03 9.90 55.21
CA ILE A 45 -23.47 11.02 54.41
C ILE A 45 -21.99 10.79 54.12
N MET A 46 -21.19 10.40 55.11
CA MET A 46 -19.78 10.08 54.90
C MET A 46 -19.55 8.89 53.99
N ARG A 47 -20.39 7.87 54.07
CA ARG A 47 -20.34 6.73 53.10
C ARG A 47 -20.75 7.12 51.70
N ALA A 48 -21.74 7.99 51.52
CA ALA A 48 -22.16 8.51 50.24
C ALA A 48 -21.06 9.39 49.60
N LEU A 49 -20.46 10.30 50.35
CA LEU A 49 -19.34 11.12 49.95
C LEU A 49 -18.11 10.28 49.58
N ALA A 50 -17.79 9.27 50.35
CA ALA A 50 -16.69 8.35 50.05
C ALA A 50 -16.92 7.51 48.80
N ARG A 51 -18.19 7.16 48.49
CA ARG A 51 -18.53 6.49 47.20
C ARG A 51 -18.41 7.44 46.03
N LEU A 52 -18.89 8.66 46.14
CA LEU A 52 -18.74 9.69 45.10
C LEU A 52 -17.26 10.01 44.79
N HIS A 53 -16.43 10.11 45.84
CA HIS A 53 -14.99 10.30 45.63
C HIS A 53 -14.29 9.11 44.96
N ARG A 54 -14.69 7.88 45.27
CA ARG A 54 -14.14 6.68 44.62
C ARG A 54 -14.57 6.57 43.15
N THR A 55 -15.79 6.95 42.84
CA THR A 55 -16.28 6.92 41.42
C THR A 55 -15.65 8.02 40.59
N SER A 56 -15.43 9.22 41.16
CA SER A 56 -14.76 10.30 40.42
C SER A 56 -13.28 10.01 40.14
N ALA A 57 -12.59 9.39 41.11
CA ALA A 57 -11.19 8.97 40.91
C ALA A 57 -11.05 7.84 39.87
N ALA A 58 -12.01 6.89 39.84
CA ALA A 58 -12.03 5.83 38.87
C ALA A 58 -12.33 6.36 37.44
N MET A 59 -13.22 7.34 37.30
CA MET A 59 -13.51 8.01 36.03
C MET A 59 -12.32 8.86 35.52
N GLY A 60 -11.60 9.53 36.40
CA GLY A 60 -10.37 10.24 36.05
C GLY A 60 -9.31 9.32 35.50
N ASN A 61 -9.05 8.19 36.14
CA ASN A 61 -8.09 7.20 35.66
C ASN A 61 -8.46 6.57 34.30
N LEU A 62 -9.75 6.37 34.03
CA LEU A 62 -10.21 5.87 32.75
C LEU A 62 -10.05 6.90 31.63
N ALA A 63 -10.29 8.17 31.91
CA ALA A 63 -10.06 9.26 30.95
C ALA A 63 -8.57 9.43 30.64
N ASP A 64 -7.70 9.36 31.66
CA ASP A 64 -6.25 9.44 31.51
C ASP A 64 -5.71 8.24 30.71
N LEU A 65 -6.18 7.03 30.97
CA LEU A 65 -5.84 5.83 30.20
C LEU A 65 -6.31 5.92 28.76
N GLY A 66 -7.49 6.51 28.53
CA GLY A 66 -8.00 6.77 27.17
C GLY A 66 -7.11 7.76 26.43
N ALA A 67 -6.75 8.86 27.03
CA ALA A 67 -5.87 9.87 26.46
C ALA A 67 -4.46 9.33 26.17
N GLU A 68 -3.90 8.53 27.07
CA GLU A 68 -2.60 7.89 26.90
C GLU A 68 -2.62 6.84 25.77
N ARG A 69 -3.67 6.01 25.70
CA ARG A 69 -3.89 5.10 24.56
C ARG A 69 -3.93 5.85 23.25
N ASP A 70 -4.68 6.95 23.17
CA ASP A 70 -4.81 7.72 21.94
C ASP A 70 -3.50 8.43 21.57
N ARG A 71 -2.72 8.86 22.55
CA ARG A 71 -1.37 9.38 22.35
C ARG A 71 -0.44 8.32 21.82
N LEU A 72 -0.37 7.17 22.45
CA LEU A 72 0.48 6.04 22.02
C LEU A 72 0.07 5.54 20.62
N THR A 73 -1.23 5.50 20.34
CA THR A 73 -1.73 5.11 19.01
C THR A 73 -1.28 6.09 17.93
N ARG A 74 -1.34 7.39 18.20
CA ARG A 74 -0.81 8.42 17.29
C ARG A 74 0.70 8.28 17.11
N GLU A 75 1.44 8.10 18.19
CA GLU A 75 2.89 7.91 18.13
C GLU A 75 3.29 6.68 17.32
N VAL A 76 2.62 5.54 17.56
CA VAL A 76 2.84 4.31 16.76
C VAL A 76 2.51 4.51 15.29
N THR A 77 1.42 5.23 14.96
CA THR A 77 1.07 5.50 13.56
C THR A 77 2.09 6.41 12.89
N THR A 78 2.58 7.42 13.58
CA THR A 78 3.63 8.32 13.08
C THR A 78 4.94 7.58 12.86
N LEU A 79 5.39 6.82 13.86
CA LEU A 79 6.62 6.03 13.75
C LEU A 79 6.55 4.97 12.63
N ARG A 80 5.38 4.34 12.44
CA ARG A 80 5.17 3.42 11.31
C ARG A 80 5.21 4.12 9.97
N ALA A 81 4.66 5.33 9.86
CA ALA A 81 4.73 6.12 8.64
C ALA A 81 6.18 6.52 8.31
N GLU A 82 6.95 6.95 9.31
CA GLU A 82 8.37 7.27 9.16
C GLU A 82 9.19 6.03 8.76
N ALA A 83 8.97 4.88 9.41
CA ALA A 83 9.65 3.64 9.09
C ALA A 83 9.40 3.22 7.63
N ARG A 84 8.13 3.27 7.17
CA ARG A 84 7.77 2.98 5.78
C ARG A 84 8.41 3.96 4.79
N SER A 85 8.50 5.23 5.15
CA SER A 85 9.16 6.24 4.32
C SER A 85 10.66 5.94 4.19
N ARG A 86 11.34 5.61 5.29
CA ARG A 86 12.77 5.23 5.26
C ARG A 86 13.01 3.96 4.45
N GLU A 87 12.17 2.94 4.61
CA GLU A 87 12.27 1.70 3.81
C GLU A 87 12.08 1.96 2.31
N ARG A 88 11.21 2.91 1.94
CA ARG A 88 11.03 3.32 0.54
C ARG A 88 12.31 3.94 -0.02
N VAL A 89 12.88 4.92 0.69
CA VAL A 89 14.12 5.59 0.26
C VAL A 89 15.29 4.61 0.16
N VAL A 90 15.40 3.66 1.09
CA VAL A 90 16.46 2.63 1.03
C VAL A 90 16.28 1.74 -0.20
N ARG A 91 15.05 1.29 -0.49
CA ARG A 91 14.77 0.49 -1.70
C ARG A 91 15.08 1.25 -2.98
N GLU A 92 14.59 2.49 -3.09
CA GLU A 92 14.86 3.36 -4.23
C GLU A 92 16.39 3.56 -4.43
N ASN A 93 17.13 3.78 -3.36
CA ASN A 93 18.58 3.91 -3.43
C ASN A 93 19.27 2.62 -3.89
N GLN A 94 18.75 1.44 -3.48
CA GLN A 94 19.25 0.14 -3.96
C GLN A 94 18.92 -0.08 -5.44
N GLU A 95 17.72 0.23 -5.88
CA GLU A 95 17.29 0.16 -7.27
C GLU A 95 18.15 1.10 -8.16
N LEU A 96 18.34 2.35 -7.74
CA LEU A 96 19.20 3.30 -8.45
C LEU A 96 20.66 2.82 -8.54
N LYS A 97 21.21 2.25 -7.47
CA LYS A 97 22.56 1.66 -7.47
C LYS A 97 22.66 0.47 -8.42
N ALA A 98 21.64 -0.40 -8.44
CA ALA A 98 21.59 -1.53 -9.35
C ALA A 98 21.52 -1.06 -10.81
N LEU A 99 20.68 -0.07 -11.13
CA LEU A 99 20.61 0.54 -12.46
C LEU A 99 21.91 1.18 -12.89
N LEU A 100 22.56 1.93 -11.99
CA LEU A 100 23.86 2.56 -12.29
C LEU A 100 24.96 1.53 -12.53
N GLY A 101 24.98 0.45 -11.76
CA GLY A 101 25.89 -0.68 -11.97
C GLY A 101 25.64 -1.37 -13.31
N PHE A 102 24.38 -1.64 -13.63
CA PHE A 102 23.96 -2.25 -14.89
C PHE A 102 24.28 -1.36 -16.10
N ARG A 103 23.96 -0.04 -16.01
CA ARG A 103 24.29 0.93 -17.05
C ARG A 103 25.77 0.94 -17.43
N LYS A 104 26.68 0.80 -16.45
CA LYS A 104 28.12 0.78 -16.69
C LYS A 104 28.59 -0.48 -17.44
N GLN A 105 27.82 -1.57 -17.37
CA GLN A 105 28.13 -2.83 -18.03
C GLN A 105 27.57 -2.91 -19.47
N LEU A 106 26.64 -2.01 -19.81
CA LEU A 106 26.06 -1.98 -21.16
C LEU A 106 27.03 -1.29 -22.14
N PRO A 107 27.36 -1.93 -23.28
CA PRO A 107 28.23 -1.35 -24.31
C PRO A 107 27.53 -0.23 -25.11
N ARG A 108 26.30 0.14 -24.78
CA ARG A 108 25.44 1.08 -25.51
C ARG A 108 25.04 2.27 -24.65
N ARG A 109 24.74 3.39 -25.28
CA ARG A 109 24.19 4.57 -24.59
C ARG A 109 22.78 4.26 -24.09
N THR A 110 22.50 4.63 -22.85
CA THR A 110 21.21 4.46 -22.20
C THR A 110 20.77 5.72 -21.50
N VAL A 111 19.48 5.99 -21.54
CA VAL A 111 18.82 7.08 -20.79
C VAL A 111 18.02 6.44 -19.65
N ALA A 112 18.31 6.85 -18.42
CA ALA A 112 17.52 6.43 -17.27
C ALA A 112 16.25 7.27 -17.19
N CYS A 113 15.12 6.60 -17.00
CA CYS A 113 13.78 7.20 -16.98
C CYS A 113 12.99 6.68 -15.80
N GLU A 114 12.08 7.51 -15.29
CA GLU A 114 11.11 7.15 -14.29
C GLU A 114 9.75 6.84 -14.92
N VAL A 115 9.05 5.85 -14.40
CA VAL A 115 7.69 5.53 -14.83
C VAL A 115 6.72 6.46 -14.11
N ILE A 116 6.14 7.42 -14.84
CA ILE A 116 5.23 8.45 -14.28
C ILE A 116 3.76 8.11 -14.40
N ALA A 117 3.40 7.21 -15.32
CA ALA A 117 2.03 6.73 -15.47
C ALA A 117 2.02 5.31 -16.03
N ARG A 118 0.95 4.59 -15.73
CA ARG A 118 0.68 3.25 -16.24
C ARG A 118 -0.75 3.22 -16.79
N ASP A 119 -0.90 2.74 -17.99
CA ASP A 119 -2.20 2.45 -18.55
C ASP A 119 -2.48 0.94 -18.41
N ASP A 120 -2.92 0.56 -17.23
CA ASP A 120 -3.41 -0.79 -16.90
C ASP A 120 -4.92 -0.89 -17.15
N GLY A 121 -5.52 0.18 -17.69
CA GLY A 121 -6.94 0.28 -17.97
C GLY A 121 -7.42 -0.84 -18.90
N TYR A 122 -8.73 -0.98 -19.03
CA TYR A 122 -9.41 -1.91 -19.95
C TYR A 122 -9.04 -1.68 -21.43
N GLY A 123 -7.90 -0.98 -21.67
CA GLY A 123 -7.33 -0.69 -22.95
C GLY A 123 -6.73 -1.93 -23.63
N TRP A 124 -6.72 -1.91 -24.95
CA TRP A 124 -6.14 -2.94 -25.79
C TRP A 124 -4.61 -3.00 -25.68
N TRP A 125 -3.98 -2.00 -25.06
CA TRP A 125 -2.54 -1.77 -25.02
C TRP A 125 -2.07 -1.71 -23.58
N GLN A 126 -1.06 -2.49 -23.25
CA GLN A 126 -0.36 -2.42 -21.99
C GLN A 126 0.83 -1.48 -22.15
N THR A 127 0.68 -0.24 -21.67
CA THR A 127 1.70 0.79 -21.82
C THR A 127 2.07 1.41 -20.49
N VAL A 128 3.30 1.91 -20.42
CA VAL A 128 3.76 2.79 -19.34
C VAL A 128 4.34 4.07 -19.93
N ARG A 129 4.14 5.20 -19.24
CA ARG A 129 4.68 6.50 -19.63
C ARG A 129 5.91 6.82 -18.83
N LEU A 130 6.93 7.32 -19.51
CA LEU A 130 8.20 7.73 -18.93
C LEU A 130 8.31 9.25 -18.89
N ASP A 131 9.10 9.77 -17.93
CA ASP A 131 9.36 11.19 -17.66
C ASP A 131 10.35 11.84 -18.67
N LYS A 132 10.82 11.10 -19.68
CA LYS A 132 11.78 11.55 -20.68
C LYS A 132 11.32 11.27 -22.10
N GLY A 133 11.76 12.14 -23.03
CA GLY A 133 11.31 12.09 -24.40
C GLY A 133 12.40 12.41 -25.42
N ARG A 134 11.96 13.06 -26.50
CA ARG A 134 12.84 13.39 -27.65
C ARG A 134 13.98 14.34 -27.25
N ASP A 135 13.72 15.25 -26.32
CA ASP A 135 14.71 16.23 -25.84
C ASP A 135 15.88 15.55 -25.11
N ASP A 136 15.67 14.34 -24.56
CA ASP A 136 16.65 13.50 -23.90
C ASP A 136 17.32 12.50 -24.86
N GLY A 137 16.99 12.54 -26.17
CA GLY A 137 17.54 11.65 -27.19
C GLY A 137 16.78 10.35 -27.37
N ILE A 138 15.58 10.22 -26.80
CA ILE A 138 14.72 9.04 -26.99
C ILE A 138 14.01 9.14 -28.34
N ARG A 139 13.89 7.99 -29.02
CA ARG A 139 13.20 7.82 -30.29
C ARG A 139 12.22 6.66 -30.19
N GLU A 140 11.35 6.54 -31.17
CA GLU A 140 10.45 5.40 -31.31
C GLU A 140 11.21 4.09 -31.56
N HIS A 141 10.61 3.00 -31.19
CA HIS A 141 11.11 1.63 -31.34
C HIS A 141 12.43 1.31 -30.63
N GLN A 142 12.80 2.09 -29.61
CA GLN A 142 13.97 1.80 -28.78
C GLN A 142 13.65 0.80 -27.68
N PRO A 143 14.55 -0.15 -27.39
CA PRO A 143 14.37 -1.12 -26.31
C PRO A 143 14.36 -0.44 -24.94
N VAL A 144 13.47 -0.90 -24.08
CA VAL A 144 13.38 -0.49 -22.67
C VAL A 144 13.69 -1.70 -21.79
N ILE A 145 14.63 -1.54 -20.89
CA ILE A 145 15.22 -2.63 -20.09
C ILE A 145 15.36 -2.24 -18.62
N ILE A 146 15.42 -3.25 -17.78
CA ILE A 146 15.87 -3.19 -16.38
C ILE A 146 16.99 -4.23 -16.17
N PRO A 147 17.68 -4.27 -15.04
CA PRO A 147 18.73 -5.26 -14.78
C PRO A 147 18.28 -6.71 -14.96
N GLU A 148 17.03 -7.00 -14.64
CA GLU A 148 16.43 -8.34 -14.72
C GLU A 148 16.11 -8.76 -16.16
N GLY A 149 15.82 -7.79 -17.05
CA GLY A 149 15.51 -8.14 -18.43
C GLY A 149 14.79 -7.06 -19.25
N LEU A 150 14.23 -7.50 -20.37
CA LEU A 150 13.48 -6.67 -21.32
C LEU A 150 12.11 -6.30 -20.75
N VAL A 151 11.80 -5.00 -20.80
CA VAL A 151 10.50 -4.43 -20.38
C VAL A 151 9.57 -4.20 -21.56
N GLY A 152 10.10 -3.64 -22.64
CA GLY A 152 9.29 -3.26 -23.80
C GLY A 152 10.06 -2.49 -24.86
N LYS A 153 9.32 -1.68 -25.61
CA LYS A 153 9.87 -0.73 -26.59
C LYS A 153 9.10 0.59 -26.56
N THR A 154 9.77 1.69 -26.82
CA THR A 154 9.12 3.00 -27.01
C THR A 154 8.23 2.98 -28.26
N ILE A 155 7.05 3.60 -28.17
CA ILE A 155 6.07 3.69 -29.28
C ILE A 155 5.78 5.14 -29.66
N GLU A 156 5.30 5.95 -28.73
CA GLU A 156 4.99 7.35 -28.97
C GLU A 156 5.96 8.23 -28.16
N VAL A 157 6.65 9.16 -28.85
CA VAL A 157 7.68 9.98 -28.22
C VAL A 157 7.35 11.46 -28.43
N SER A 158 7.01 12.12 -27.32
CA SER A 158 6.82 13.58 -27.22
C SER A 158 8.15 14.28 -26.87
N GLY A 159 8.13 15.60 -26.67
CA GLY A 159 9.34 16.34 -26.27
C GLY A 159 9.93 15.82 -24.95
N GLN A 160 9.11 15.76 -23.90
CA GLN A 160 9.54 15.45 -22.54
C GLN A 160 9.05 14.11 -21.97
N THR A 161 8.23 13.36 -22.72
CA THR A 161 7.69 12.07 -22.28
C THR A 161 7.70 11.08 -23.42
N CYS A 162 7.68 9.79 -23.12
CA CYS A 162 7.42 8.74 -24.10
C CYS A 162 6.58 7.61 -23.52
N ASP A 163 5.84 6.96 -24.39
CA ASP A 163 5.05 5.78 -24.05
C ASP A 163 5.80 4.52 -24.49
N VAL A 164 5.74 3.50 -23.64
CA VAL A 164 6.43 2.21 -23.82
C VAL A 164 5.40 1.11 -23.91
N LEU A 165 5.41 0.35 -24.98
CA LEU A 165 4.64 -0.89 -25.14
C LEU A 165 5.36 -2.01 -24.40
N LEU A 166 4.68 -2.60 -23.43
CA LEU A 166 5.23 -3.69 -22.62
C LEU A 166 5.32 -5.00 -23.40
N ILE A 167 6.27 -5.86 -23.02
CA ILE A 167 6.42 -7.19 -23.64
C ILE A 167 5.21 -8.09 -23.41
N SER A 168 4.38 -7.79 -22.40
CA SER A 168 3.12 -8.51 -22.13
C SER A 168 1.99 -8.14 -23.10
N ASP A 169 2.09 -7.03 -23.83
CA ASP A 169 1.07 -6.61 -24.78
C ASP A 169 0.92 -7.58 -25.95
N ARG A 170 -0.32 -7.84 -26.37
CA ARG A 170 -0.61 -8.78 -27.49
C ARG A 170 -0.01 -8.35 -28.83
N ASN A 171 0.24 -7.07 -29.01
CA ASN A 171 0.83 -6.51 -30.24
C ASN A 171 2.36 -6.46 -30.17
N PHE A 172 2.95 -6.72 -29.00
CA PHE A 172 4.40 -6.76 -28.88
C PHE A 172 4.96 -7.98 -29.60
N ARG A 173 6.02 -7.77 -30.36
CA ARG A 173 6.76 -8.84 -31.10
C ARG A 173 8.24 -8.60 -30.97
N VAL A 174 8.99 -9.66 -30.63
CA VAL A 174 10.45 -9.68 -30.66
C VAL A 174 10.97 -11.06 -31.06
N ALA A 175 11.99 -11.09 -31.87
CA ALA A 175 12.69 -12.32 -32.19
C ALA A 175 13.59 -12.73 -31.01
N VAL A 176 13.39 -13.94 -30.53
CA VAL A 176 14.14 -14.51 -29.41
C VAL A 176 14.97 -15.69 -29.84
N ARG A 177 16.01 -15.98 -29.05
CA ARG A 177 16.86 -17.18 -29.17
C ARG A 177 16.91 -17.85 -27.81
N PHE A 178 16.89 -19.16 -27.82
CA PHE A 178 17.11 -19.98 -26.62
C PHE A 178 18.61 -20.26 -26.46
N ASP A 179 19.10 -20.14 -25.23
CA ASP A 179 20.53 -20.10 -24.98
C ASP A 179 21.20 -21.48 -25.13
N GLN A 180 20.52 -22.57 -24.75
CA GLN A 180 21.09 -23.92 -24.80
C GLN A 180 21.01 -24.53 -26.20
N ASP A 181 19.86 -24.42 -26.83
CA ASP A 181 19.59 -25.08 -28.10
C ASP A 181 19.91 -24.16 -29.31
N GLY A 182 20.00 -22.85 -29.10
CA GLY A 182 20.26 -21.85 -30.13
C GLY A 182 19.11 -21.63 -31.12
N SER A 183 17.94 -22.22 -30.88
CA SER A 183 16.78 -22.06 -31.73
C SER A 183 16.16 -20.68 -31.64
N PHE A 184 15.49 -20.27 -32.71
CA PHE A 184 14.86 -18.97 -32.83
C PHE A 184 13.33 -19.12 -32.85
N GLY A 185 12.68 -18.13 -32.27
CA GLY A 185 11.23 -18.00 -32.33
C GLY A 185 10.78 -16.55 -32.28
N ILE A 186 9.50 -16.31 -32.45
CA ILE A 186 8.91 -14.97 -32.29
C ILE A 186 8.11 -14.95 -31.01
N LEU A 187 8.58 -14.15 -30.06
CA LEU A 187 7.85 -13.91 -28.83
C LEU A 187 6.75 -12.88 -29.05
N ARG A 188 5.58 -13.19 -28.51
CA ARG A 188 4.44 -12.28 -28.39
C ARG A 188 3.92 -12.21 -26.96
N GLY A 189 3.38 -11.08 -26.59
CA GLY A 189 2.71 -10.93 -25.30
C GLY A 189 1.38 -11.69 -25.25
N GLY A 190 1.04 -12.21 -24.09
CA GLY A 190 -0.21 -12.92 -23.85
C GLY A 190 -1.39 -12.02 -23.48
N GLY A 191 -1.15 -10.72 -23.28
CA GLY A 191 -2.15 -9.76 -22.81
C GLY A 191 -2.35 -9.80 -21.30
N VAL A 192 -3.54 -9.48 -20.83
CA VAL A 192 -3.94 -9.56 -19.42
C VAL A 192 -4.73 -10.84 -19.20
N SER A 193 -4.37 -11.60 -18.18
CA SER A 193 -5.14 -12.77 -17.75
C SER A 193 -5.87 -12.44 -16.46
N VAL A 194 -7.18 -12.66 -16.45
CA VAL A 194 -8.01 -12.53 -15.24
C VAL A 194 -7.83 -13.79 -14.42
N LYS A 195 -7.15 -13.71 -13.27
CA LYS A 195 -6.94 -14.85 -12.36
C LYS A 195 -8.10 -15.09 -11.40
N GLY A 196 -8.98 -14.14 -11.23
CA GLY A 196 -10.18 -14.28 -10.38
C GLY A 196 -10.94 -12.97 -10.24
N VAL A 197 -12.24 -13.12 -9.98
CA VAL A 197 -13.12 -12.02 -9.61
C VAL A 197 -13.46 -12.21 -8.13
N HIS A 198 -13.01 -11.32 -7.27
CA HIS A 198 -13.37 -11.31 -5.86
C HIS A 198 -14.28 -10.11 -5.58
N SER A 199 -14.98 -10.14 -4.46
CA SER A 199 -15.86 -9.05 -4.02
C SER A 199 -15.17 -7.68 -3.87
N LEU A 200 -13.84 -7.65 -3.87
CA LEU A 200 -13.00 -6.44 -3.77
C LEU A 200 -12.36 -6.00 -5.10
N GLY A 201 -12.66 -6.68 -6.22
CA GLY A 201 -12.13 -6.33 -7.53
C GLY A 201 -11.66 -7.51 -8.36
N VAL A 202 -11.24 -7.20 -9.59
CA VAL A 202 -10.69 -8.17 -10.54
C VAL A 202 -9.19 -8.25 -10.34
N VAL A 203 -8.67 -9.43 -10.01
CA VAL A 203 -7.22 -9.68 -9.95
C VAL A 203 -6.73 -10.02 -11.33
N CYS A 204 -6.10 -9.05 -11.98
CA CYS A 204 -5.42 -9.20 -13.25
C CYS A 204 -3.95 -9.53 -13.03
N SER A 205 -3.41 -10.43 -13.83
CA SER A 205 -1.97 -10.73 -13.90
C SER A 205 -1.54 -10.63 -15.34
N PRO A 206 -0.34 -10.13 -15.66
CA PRO A 206 0.17 -10.22 -17.01
C PRO A 206 0.12 -11.70 -17.44
N ALA A 207 -0.45 -11.96 -18.61
CA ALA A 207 -0.47 -13.30 -19.15
C ALA A 207 0.96 -13.71 -19.54
N SER A 208 1.24 -14.98 -19.44
CA SER A 208 2.53 -15.55 -19.84
C SER A 208 2.82 -15.20 -21.31
N LEU A 209 4.07 -14.89 -21.60
CA LEU A 209 4.53 -14.65 -22.96
C LEU A 209 4.48 -15.96 -23.75
N LYS A 210 4.23 -15.86 -25.06
CA LYS A 210 4.25 -17.02 -25.95
C LYS A 210 5.34 -16.85 -26.99
N VAL A 211 6.10 -17.90 -27.26
CA VAL A 211 7.06 -17.97 -28.36
C VAL A 211 6.52 -18.94 -29.39
N ASP A 212 6.18 -18.41 -30.55
CA ASP A 212 5.63 -19.15 -31.67
C ASP A 212 6.72 -19.47 -32.70
N TYR A 213 6.40 -20.33 -33.68
CA TYR A 213 7.24 -20.75 -34.78
C TYR A 213 8.52 -21.50 -34.41
N LEU A 214 8.48 -22.23 -33.30
CA LEU A 214 9.57 -23.13 -32.93
C LEU A 214 9.47 -24.42 -33.74
N ARG A 215 10.59 -24.87 -34.28
CA ARG A 215 10.62 -26.11 -35.04
C ARG A 215 10.31 -27.29 -34.08
N SER A 216 9.60 -28.28 -34.58
CA SER A 216 9.18 -29.43 -33.77
C SER A 216 10.33 -30.39 -33.39
N ASP A 217 11.47 -30.30 -34.09
CA ASP A 217 12.69 -31.10 -33.81
C ASP A 217 13.61 -30.47 -32.75
N VAL A 218 13.21 -29.35 -32.15
CA VAL A 218 14.00 -28.58 -31.18
C VAL A 218 13.82 -29.14 -29.78
N GLY A 219 14.93 -29.28 -29.08
CA GLY A 219 14.97 -29.88 -27.74
C GLY A 219 14.84 -28.89 -26.58
N ILE A 220 14.08 -27.79 -26.76
CA ILE A 220 13.87 -26.79 -25.71
C ILE A 220 13.29 -27.44 -24.46
N LYS A 221 13.76 -27.04 -23.28
CA LYS A 221 13.31 -27.58 -22.00
C LYS A 221 12.72 -26.53 -21.09
N PRO A 222 11.75 -26.88 -20.24
CA PRO A 222 11.35 -26.00 -19.15
C PRO A 222 12.57 -25.59 -18.31
N GLY A 223 12.62 -24.30 -17.92
CA GLY A 223 13.76 -23.72 -17.22
C GLY A 223 14.80 -23.05 -18.12
N GLU A 224 14.74 -23.24 -19.43
CA GLU A 224 15.68 -22.62 -20.36
C GLU A 224 15.42 -21.11 -20.51
N MET A 225 16.49 -20.33 -20.64
CA MET A 225 16.43 -18.89 -20.78
C MET A 225 16.21 -18.50 -22.25
N ALA A 226 15.29 -17.54 -22.44
CA ALA A 226 15.06 -16.89 -23.72
C ALA A 226 15.67 -15.49 -23.70
N SER A 227 16.48 -15.18 -24.71
CA SER A 227 17.10 -13.87 -24.90
C SER A 227 16.76 -13.30 -26.28
N THR A 228 16.88 -11.98 -26.47
CA THR A 228 16.68 -11.36 -27.79
C THR A 228 17.72 -11.85 -28.76
N SER A 229 17.31 -12.16 -29.98
CA SER A 229 18.21 -12.68 -31.04
C SER A 229 19.01 -11.62 -31.77
N GLY A 230 18.60 -10.34 -31.71
CA GLY A 230 19.14 -9.27 -32.55
C GLY A 230 18.51 -9.17 -33.93
N LEU A 231 17.71 -10.14 -34.33
CA LEU A 231 17.04 -10.12 -35.65
C LEU A 231 16.02 -8.99 -35.74
N GLY A 232 15.97 -8.29 -36.86
CA GLY A 232 15.08 -7.14 -37.08
C GLY A 232 15.67 -5.79 -36.65
N GLY A 233 16.85 -5.76 -36.02
CA GLY A 233 17.63 -4.53 -35.75
C GLY A 233 17.08 -3.60 -34.64
N VAL A 234 15.86 -3.84 -34.17
CA VAL A 234 15.23 -3.03 -33.09
C VAL A 234 15.83 -3.37 -31.74
N PHE A 235 15.95 -4.65 -31.44
CA PHE A 235 16.48 -5.13 -30.16
C PHE A 235 17.89 -5.66 -30.34
N PRO A 236 18.88 -5.20 -29.53
CA PRO A 236 20.20 -5.82 -29.51
C PRO A 236 20.09 -7.29 -29.09
N ALA A 237 21.00 -8.12 -29.57
CA ALA A 237 21.07 -9.52 -29.14
C ALA A 237 21.47 -9.65 -27.67
N GLY A 238 20.97 -10.67 -27.00
CA GLY A 238 21.38 -11.05 -25.64
C GLY A 238 20.66 -10.34 -24.50
N LEU A 239 19.59 -9.55 -24.76
CA LEU A 239 18.75 -9.05 -23.68
C LEU A 239 17.88 -10.21 -23.16
N VAL A 240 17.97 -10.47 -21.86
CA VAL A 240 17.15 -11.50 -21.21
C VAL A 240 15.67 -11.13 -21.32
N VAL A 241 14.84 -12.08 -21.76
CA VAL A 241 13.40 -11.90 -21.87
C VAL A 241 12.67 -12.64 -20.76
N GLY A 242 13.06 -13.89 -20.51
CA GLY A 242 12.44 -14.70 -19.49
C GLY A 242 12.82 -16.17 -19.57
N GLN A 243 12.13 -16.99 -18.81
CA GLN A 243 12.38 -18.41 -18.66
C GLN A 243 11.20 -19.23 -19.19
N VAL A 244 11.50 -20.32 -19.88
CA VAL A 244 10.49 -21.26 -20.40
C VAL A 244 9.79 -21.95 -19.21
N GLU A 245 8.48 -21.83 -19.14
CA GLU A 245 7.62 -22.52 -18.18
C GLU A 245 7.08 -23.83 -18.74
N LYS A 246 6.58 -23.78 -19.97
CA LYS A 246 5.92 -24.92 -20.64
C LYS A 246 6.22 -24.91 -22.14
N ILE A 247 6.17 -26.09 -22.72
CA ILE A 247 6.26 -26.29 -24.15
C ILE A 247 5.07 -27.16 -24.57
N GLY A 248 4.46 -26.81 -25.67
CA GLY A 248 3.36 -27.54 -26.31
C GLY A 248 3.44 -27.47 -27.80
N LEU A 249 2.55 -28.16 -28.49
CA LEU A 249 2.35 -28.01 -29.92
C LEU A 249 1.31 -26.92 -30.21
N ASP A 250 1.43 -26.27 -31.33
CA ASP A 250 0.41 -25.35 -31.81
C ASP A 250 -0.85 -26.11 -32.26
N GLU A 251 -1.90 -25.39 -32.58
CA GLU A 251 -3.18 -25.98 -33.02
C GLU A 251 -3.04 -26.85 -34.32
N THR A 252 -2.00 -26.60 -35.10
CA THR A 252 -1.74 -27.35 -36.35
C THR A 252 -0.84 -28.58 -36.13
N GLY A 253 -0.18 -28.69 -34.98
CA GLY A 253 0.79 -29.74 -34.66
C GLY A 253 2.13 -29.63 -35.43
N LEU A 254 2.32 -28.59 -36.25
CA LEU A 254 3.52 -28.40 -37.06
C LEU A 254 4.66 -27.70 -36.31
N TYR A 255 4.32 -26.82 -35.37
CA TYR A 255 5.27 -26.02 -34.61
C TYR A 255 5.11 -26.25 -33.11
N GLN A 256 6.20 -26.08 -32.41
CA GLN A 256 6.13 -25.97 -30.95
C GLN A 256 5.85 -24.52 -30.54
N VAL A 257 5.17 -24.38 -29.43
CA VAL A 257 4.90 -23.10 -28.76
C VAL A 257 5.44 -23.19 -27.35
N ALA A 258 6.32 -22.26 -26.97
CA ALA A 258 6.82 -22.17 -25.62
C ALA A 258 6.07 -21.05 -24.87
N THR A 259 5.65 -21.35 -23.65
CA THR A 259 5.18 -20.37 -22.68
C THR A 259 6.36 -19.89 -21.87
N VAL A 260 6.57 -18.57 -21.80
CA VAL A 260 7.72 -17.95 -21.14
C VAL A 260 7.22 -17.02 -20.04
N VAL A 261 7.82 -17.13 -18.87
CA VAL A 261 7.62 -16.20 -17.75
C VAL A 261 8.60 -15.05 -17.90
N PRO A 262 8.16 -13.79 -17.94
CA PRO A 262 9.05 -12.64 -18.01
C PRO A 262 10.07 -12.63 -16.87
N ALA A 263 11.32 -12.27 -17.17
CA ALA A 263 12.34 -12.06 -16.14
C ALA A 263 12.10 -10.73 -15.39
N ALA A 264 11.59 -9.72 -16.10
CA ALA A 264 11.22 -8.43 -15.53
C ALA A 264 9.86 -8.49 -14.83
N ASP A 265 9.77 -7.96 -13.60
CA ASP A 265 8.49 -7.75 -12.92
C ASP A 265 7.79 -6.51 -13.51
N LEU A 266 6.96 -6.75 -14.52
CA LEU A 266 6.25 -5.69 -15.22
C LEU A 266 5.20 -4.99 -14.34
N GLY A 267 4.83 -5.58 -13.21
CA GLY A 267 3.87 -4.99 -12.26
C GLY A 267 4.47 -3.93 -11.33
N ARG A 268 5.80 -3.87 -11.21
CA ARG A 268 6.49 -3.03 -10.22
C ARG A 268 7.57 -2.13 -10.81
N LEU A 269 7.38 -1.72 -12.06
CA LEU A 269 8.33 -0.83 -12.72
C LEU A 269 8.28 0.56 -12.10
N SER A 270 9.42 1.04 -11.60
CA SER A 270 9.63 2.42 -11.12
C SER A 270 10.69 3.16 -11.95
N GLN A 271 11.81 2.49 -12.21
CA GLN A 271 12.93 3.03 -12.96
C GLN A 271 13.29 2.08 -14.11
N VAL A 272 13.56 2.63 -15.27
CA VAL A 272 13.91 1.85 -16.46
C VAL A 272 15.06 2.53 -17.24
N LEU A 273 15.70 1.77 -18.12
CA LEU A 273 16.70 2.28 -19.04
C LEU A 273 16.19 2.15 -20.48
N VAL A 274 16.20 3.25 -21.22
CA VAL A 274 15.97 3.26 -22.67
C VAL A 274 17.31 3.16 -23.37
N VAL A 275 17.44 2.18 -24.27
CA VAL A 275 18.66 1.98 -25.07
C VAL A 275 18.60 2.90 -26.30
N THR A 276 19.38 3.98 -26.32
CA THR A 276 19.27 5.07 -27.31
C THR A 276 20.18 4.93 -28.54
N GLY A 277 20.81 3.78 -28.76
CA GLY A 277 21.54 3.50 -30.00
C GLY A 277 23.04 3.35 -29.83
N GLU A 278 23.70 3.30 -30.96
CA GLU A 278 25.14 3.03 -31.12
C GLU A 278 26.06 3.97 -30.35
#